data_3f5b22509779acf66c2926e6c02a3db8
#
_entry.id   3f5b22509779acf66c2926e6c02a3db8
#
_cell.length_a   1.000
_cell.length_b   1.000
_cell.length_c   1.000
_cell.angle_alpha   90.00
_cell.angle_beta   90.00
_cell.angle_gamma   90.00
#
_symmetry.space_group_name_H-M   'P 1'
#
loop_
_entity.id
_entity.type
_entity.pdbx_description
1 polymer ?
#
loop_
_entity_poly.entity_id
_entity_poly.type
_entity_poly.pdbx_seq_one_letter_code
_entity_poly.pdbx_strand_id
1 'polypeptide(L)'
;MDHGARRVSFALAACAEMLWPDRPLAWRASRLTEMGFGVGLWNWPDWDLDALLATGANFIIMNGYLQGRLADDDGADILLASAAETIEVGKRLNVDRLNLHGTGLGDHGIPIPQLAHVAPGMWTRARDTLRRICDLAEDNGVTFTLENLNLRDHPGCPFNSAADVLDLVSTVNRPQLRITLDLYHTQIGEGDLIRWCEACLPWIGEVQVADNPGRCEPGT
;
A
#
# COMPACT_ATOMS: atom_id res chain seq x y z
N MET A 1 -25.12 31.20 2.95
CA MET A 1 -24.44 30.58 1.80
C MET A 1 -24.13 29.15 2.22
N ASP A 2 -24.92 28.23 1.73
CA ASP A 2 -24.78 26.81 2.05
C ASP A 2 -23.62 26.27 1.23
N HIS A 3 -22.49 26.07 1.87
CA HIS A 3 -21.38 25.35 1.30
C HIS A 3 -21.74 23.88 1.34
N GLY A 4 -22.40 23.40 0.29
CA GLY A 4 -22.69 21.97 0.09
C GLY A 4 -21.42 21.17 0.23
N ALA A 5 -21.11 20.73 1.44
CA ALA A 5 -20.03 19.79 1.70
C ALA A 5 -20.36 18.51 0.91
N ARG A 6 -19.61 18.24 -0.14
CA ARG A 6 -19.63 16.92 -0.79
C ARG A 6 -19.34 15.90 0.31
N ARG A 7 -20.32 15.07 0.64
CA ARG A 7 -20.08 13.91 1.48
C ARG A 7 -19.13 13.00 0.71
N VAL A 8 -17.87 12.99 1.14
CA VAL A 8 -16.92 11.97 0.71
C VAL A 8 -17.32 10.70 1.47
N SER A 9 -17.81 9.68 0.77
CA SER A 9 -18.02 8.37 1.37
C SER A 9 -16.72 7.58 1.19
N PHE A 10 -16.10 7.19 2.29
CA PHE A 10 -14.98 6.26 2.28
C PHE A 10 -15.53 4.82 2.19
N ALA A 11 -14.92 3.99 1.33
CA ALA A 11 -15.09 2.55 1.43
C ALA A 11 -14.21 2.06 2.60
N LEU A 12 -14.84 1.44 3.59
CA LEU A 12 -14.10 0.87 4.71
C LEU A 12 -13.60 -0.54 4.34
N ALA A 13 -12.33 -0.79 4.60
CA ALA A 13 -11.73 -2.09 4.42
C ALA A 13 -10.98 -2.52 5.67
N ALA A 14 -10.76 -3.82 5.79
CA ALA A 14 -9.89 -4.36 6.82
C ALA A 14 -8.92 -5.38 6.22
N CYS A 15 -7.68 -5.39 6.71
CA CYS A 15 -6.68 -6.37 6.29
C CYS A 15 -7.02 -7.72 6.92
N ALA A 16 -7.43 -8.68 6.08
CA ALA A 16 -7.88 -9.98 6.57
C ALA A 16 -6.77 -10.77 7.26
N GLU A 17 -5.52 -10.55 6.87
CA GLU A 17 -4.37 -11.27 7.42
C GLU A 17 -4.05 -10.85 8.87
N MET A 18 -4.45 -9.65 9.27
CA MET A 18 -4.22 -9.13 10.63
C MET A 18 -5.31 -9.50 11.63
N LEU A 19 -6.46 -9.98 11.18
CA LEU A 19 -7.63 -10.24 12.01
C LEU A 19 -7.86 -11.74 12.16
N TRP A 20 -8.26 -12.17 13.37
CA TRP A 20 -8.60 -13.56 13.69
C TRP A 20 -7.56 -14.58 13.19
N PRO A 21 -6.28 -14.49 13.62
CA PRO A 21 -5.19 -15.31 13.09
C PRO A 21 -5.40 -16.82 13.30
N ASP A 22 -6.30 -17.21 14.18
CA ASP A 22 -6.73 -18.59 14.46
C ASP A 22 -7.74 -19.16 13.45
N ARG A 23 -8.23 -18.34 12.48
CA ARG A 23 -9.22 -18.75 11.49
C ARG A 23 -8.63 -18.81 10.09
N PRO A 24 -9.14 -19.68 9.21
CA PRO A 24 -8.75 -19.69 7.80
C PRO A 24 -9.03 -18.33 7.12
N LEU A 25 -8.19 -17.90 6.18
CA LEU A 25 -8.33 -16.59 5.55
C LEU A 25 -9.66 -16.43 4.80
N ALA A 26 -10.14 -17.46 4.12
CA ALA A 26 -11.44 -17.44 3.47
C ALA A 26 -12.59 -17.16 4.46
N TRP A 27 -12.54 -17.72 5.67
CA TRP A 27 -13.51 -17.43 6.72
C TRP A 27 -13.43 -15.95 7.15
N ARG A 28 -12.20 -15.41 7.31
CA ARG A 28 -11.97 -14.00 7.68
C ARG A 28 -12.55 -13.06 6.61
N ALA A 29 -12.29 -13.35 5.34
CA ALA A 29 -12.80 -12.58 4.21
C ALA A 29 -14.34 -12.59 4.17
N SER A 30 -14.98 -13.76 4.34
CA SER A 30 -16.43 -13.88 4.43
C SER A 30 -16.96 -13.06 5.61
N ARG A 31 -16.32 -13.16 6.78
CA ARG A 31 -16.74 -12.45 7.98
C ARG A 31 -16.67 -10.94 7.84
N LEU A 32 -15.61 -10.42 7.23
CA LEU A 32 -15.48 -8.99 6.93
C LEU A 32 -16.59 -8.52 5.98
N THR A 33 -16.88 -9.31 4.96
CA THR A 33 -17.96 -9.01 3.99
C THR A 33 -19.32 -8.97 4.68
N GLU A 34 -19.63 -9.92 5.56
CA GLU A 34 -20.86 -9.92 6.36
C GLU A 34 -20.99 -8.66 7.24
N MET A 35 -19.87 -8.11 7.71
CA MET A 35 -19.82 -6.88 8.50
C MET A 35 -19.88 -5.61 7.63
N GLY A 36 -19.88 -5.74 6.30
CA GLY A 36 -19.94 -4.62 5.36
C GLY A 36 -18.57 -3.99 5.03
N PHE A 37 -17.46 -4.66 5.36
CA PHE A 37 -16.12 -4.21 5.01
C PHE A 37 -15.66 -4.78 3.66
N GLY A 38 -14.87 -4.00 2.94
CA GLY A 38 -13.97 -4.52 1.93
C GLY A 38 -12.80 -5.27 2.56
N VAL A 39 -12.11 -6.07 1.76
CA VAL A 39 -11.03 -6.94 2.20
C VAL A 39 -9.70 -6.47 1.60
N GLY A 40 -8.71 -6.23 2.45
CA GLY A 40 -7.33 -6.03 2.06
C GLY A 40 -6.52 -7.31 2.21
N LEU A 41 -5.55 -7.51 1.32
CA LEU A 41 -4.57 -8.61 1.36
C LEU A 41 -3.16 -8.06 1.19
N TRP A 42 -2.17 -8.59 1.92
CA TRP A 42 -0.79 -8.20 1.65
C TRP A 42 0.05 -9.32 1.02
N ASN A 43 -0.11 -10.58 1.43
CA ASN A 43 0.76 -11.69 1.00
C ASN A 43 -0.02 -12.78 0.27
N TRP A 44 -0.60 -12.44 -0.86
CA TRP A 44 -1.43 -13.33 -1.65
C TRP A 44 -0.80 -14.70 -2.02
N PRO A 45 0.55 -14.89 -2.16
CA PRO A 45 1.11 -16.20 -2.49
C PRO A 45 0.90 -17.28 -1.43
N ASP A 46 0.70 -16.88 -0.17
CA ASP A 46 0.47 -17.81 0.93
C ASP A 46 -0.96 -18.40 0.94
N TRP A 47 -1.84 -17.93 0.05
CA TRP A 47 -3.26 -18.21 0.13
C TRP A 47 -3.83 -18.90 -1.09
N ASP A 48 -4.84 -19.76 -0.85
CA ASP A 48 -5.64 -20.36 -1.89
C ASP A 48 -6.61 -19.32 -2.48
N LEU A 49 -6.24 -18.77 -3.64
CA LEU A 49 -7.02 -17.74 -4.34
C LEU A 49 -8.39 -18.24 -4.79
N ASP A 50 -8.54 -19.52 -5.13
CA ASP A 50 -9.84 -20.09 -5.53
C ASP A 50 -10.78 -20.17 -4.33
N ALA A 51 -10.26 -20.53 -3.16
CA ALA A 51 -11.02 -20.49 -1.91
C ALA A 51 -11.43 -19.06 -1.54
N LEU A 52 -10.56 -18.07 -1.76
CA LEU A 52 -10.88 -16.65 -1.53
C LEU A 52 -11.97 -16.17 -2.50
N LEU A 53 -11.86 -16.48 -3.78
CA LEU A 53 -12.87 -16.12 -4.79
C LEU A 53 -14.25 -16.72 -4.47
N ALA A 54 -14.26 -17.99 -4.00
CA ALA A 54 -15.50 -18.68 -3.63
C ALA A 54 -16.26 -18.02 -2.46
N THR A 55 -15.61 -17.14 -1.69
CA THR A 55 -16.25 -16.39 -0.60
C THR A 55 -17.22 -15.31 -1.10
N GLY A 56 -17.03 -14.83 -2.33
CA GLY A 56 -17.72 -13.66 -2.86
C GLY A 56 -17.33 -12.35 -2.15
N ALA A 57 -16.22 -12.34 -1.41
CA ALA A 57 -15.74 -11.15 -0.72
C ALA A 57 -15.34 -10.03 -1.68
N ASN A 58 -15.54 -8.79 -1.27
CA ASN A 58 -15.14 -7.61 -2.02
C ASN A 58 -13.69 -7.25 -1.67
N PHE A 59 -12.72 -7.79 -2.42
CA PHE A 59 -11.32 -7.42 -2.28
C PHE A 59 -11.09 -6.04 -2.90
N ILE A 60 -10.41 -5.11 -2.21
CA ILE A 60 -10.28 -3.73 -2.67
C ILE A 60 -8.85 -3.22 -2.69
N ILE A 61 -7.93 -3.88 -2.02
CA ILE A 61 -6.51 -3.56 -2.04
C ILE A 61 -5.66 -4.79 -1.78
N MET A 62 -4.48 -4.83 -2.38
CA MET A 62 -3.46 -5.83 -2.09
C MET A 62 -2.05 -5.27 -2.33
N ASN A 63 -1.01 -5.97 -1.83
CA ASN A 63 0.35 -5.65 -2.23
C ASN A 63 0.49 -5.73 -3.75
N GLY A 64 1.16 -4.74 -4.32
CA GLY A 64 1.33 -4.57 -5.75
C GLY A 64 2.57 -5.25 -6.33
N TYR A 65 3.38 -5.91 -5.50
CA TYR A 65 4.60 -6.60 -5.89
C TYR A 65 5.02 -7.61 -4.82
N LEU A 66 5.92 -8.52 -5.15
CA LEU A 66 6.48 -9.50 -4.20
C LEU A 66 8.00 -9.37 -4.08
N GLN A 67 8.68 -8.87 -5.11
CA GLN A 67 10.11 -8.82 -5.21
C GLN A 67 10.58 -7.53 -5.88
N GLY A 68 11.87 -7.25 -5.77
CA GLY A 68 12.50 -6.09 -6.37
C GLY A 68 12.61 -4.91 -5.43
N ARG A 69 13.16 -3.83 -5.94
CA ARG A 69 13.47 -2.62 -5.17
C ARG A 69 13.27 -1.38 -6.02
N LEU A 70 12.82 -0.30 -5.37
CA LEU A 70 12.44 0.91 -6.07
C LEU A 70 13.65 1.72 -6.59
N ALA A 71 14.76 1.69 -5.87
CA ALA A 71 15.84 2.66 -6.02
C ALA A 71 17.18 2.08 -6.50
N ASP A 72 17.20 0.87 -7.03
CA ASP A 72 18.37 0.33 -7.74
C ASP A 72 17.98 -0.26 -9.10
N ASP A 73 18.92 -0.24 -10.04
CA ASP A 73 18.63 -0.57 -11.43
C ASP A 73 18.23 -2.03 -11.61
N ASP A 74 18.95 -2.96 -10.99
CA ASP A 74 18.62 -4.39 -11.05
C ASP A 74 17.31 -4.70 -10.30
N GLY A 75 17.12 -4.07 -9.15
CA GLY A 75 15.91 -4.22 -8.35
C GLY A 75 14.67 -3.66 -9.02
N ALA A 76 14.79 -2.62 -9.84
CA ALA A 76 13.68 -2.01 -10.56
C ALA A 76 13.07 -2.96 -11.61
N ASP A 77 13.89 -3.67 -12.37
CA ASP A 77 13.39 -4.62 -13.37
C ASP A 77 12.69 -5.82 -12.71
N ILE A 78 13.22 -6.30 -11.59
CA ILE A 78 12.58 -7.36 -10.80
C ILE A 78 11.24 -6.86 -10.21
N LEU A 79 11.20 -5.61 -9.73
CA LEU A 79 9.98 -5.02 -9.19
C LEU A 79 8.89 -4.92 -10.26
N LEU A 80 9.22 -4.45 -11.46
CA LEU A 80 8.27 -4.35 -12.57
C LEU A 80 7.74 -5.72 -13.01
N ALA A 81 8.61 -6.73 -13.11
CA ALA A 81 8.19 -8.09 -13.43
C ALA A 81 7.22 -8.64 -12.36
N SER A 82 7.57 -8.47 -11.09
CA SER A 82 6.75 -8.89 -9.96
C SER A 82 5.41 -8.12 -9.89
N ALA A 83 5.42 -6.84 -10.22
CA ALA A 83 4.20 -6.03 -10.29
C ALA A 83 3.27 -6.50 -11.41
N ALA A 84 3.83 -6.89 -12.57
CA ALA A 84 3.04 -7.44 -13.67
C ALA A 84 2.34 -8.76 -13.29
N GLU A 85 3.04 -9.66 -12.60
CA GLU A 85 2.44 -10.89 -12.05
C GLU A 85 1.32 -10.58 -11.06
N THR A 86 1.55 -9.63 -10.17
CA THR A 86 0.56 -9.23 -9.16
C THR A 86 -0.68 -8.58 -9.78
N ILE A 87 -0.53 -7.82 -10.85
CA ILE A 87 -1.68 -7.28 -11.60
C ILE A 87 -2.60 -8.40 -12.11
N GLU A 88 -2.06 -9.51 -12.61
CA GLU A 88 -2.87 -10.64 -13.06
C GLU A 88 -3.65 -11.28 -11.91
N VAL A 89 -3.08 -11.36 -10.72
CA VAL A 89 -3.79 -11.81 -9.52
C VAL A 89 -4.85 -10.79 -9.11
N GLY A 90 -4.52 -9.50 -9.14
CA GLY A 90 -5.47 -8.41 -8.88
C GLY A 90 -6.70 -8.47 -9.81
N LYS A 91 -6.50 -8.71 -11.10
CA LYS A 91 -7.58 -8.91 -12.07
C LYS A 91 -8.48 -10.10 -11.69
N ARG A 92 -7.90 -11.22 -11.24
CA ARG A 92 -8.68 -12.39 -10.77
C ARG A 92 -9.54 -12.06 -9.55
N LEU A 93 -8.99 -11.28 -8.60
CA LEU A 93 -9.68 -10.86 -7.38
C LEU A 93 -10.54 -9.61 -7.56
N ASN A 94 -10.56 -9.03 -8.77
CA ASN A 94 -11.20 -7.74 -9.09
C ASN A 94 -10.66 -6.59 -8.22
N VAL A 95 -9.36 -6.57 -7.98
CA VAL A 95 -8.63 -5.51 -7.26
C VAL A 95 -7.89 -4.64 -8.25
N ASP A 96 -8.16 -3.35 -8.21
CA ASP A 96 -7.52 -2.34 -9.06
C ASP A 96 -6.56 -1.41 -8.30
N ARG A 97 -6.42 -1.61 -6.99
CA ARG A 97 -5.52 -0.84 -6.13
C ARG A 97 -4.43 -1.70 -5.54
N LEU A 98 -3.18 -1.35 -5.87
CA LEU A 98 -2.00 -2.16 -5.61
C LEU A 98 -0.98 -1.34 -4.81
N ASN A 99 -0.59 -1.84 -3.63
CA ASN A 99 0.29 -1.12 -2.73
C ASN A 99 1.78 -1.37 -3.02
N LEU A 100 2.60 -0.34 -2.91
CA LEU A 100 4.06 -0.36 -3.03
C LEU A 100 4.72 0.20 -1.77
N HIS A 101 5.92 -0.29 -1.49
CA HIS A 101 6.80 0.29 -0.47
C HIS A 101 8.11 0.78 -1.10
N GLY A 102 8.85 1.64 -0.41
CA GLY A 102 10.15 2.11 -0.85
C GLY A 102 11.25 1.04 -0.88
N THR A 103 10.98 -0.15 -0.33
CA THR A 103 11.92 -1.27 -0.17
C THR A 103 11.40 -2.55 -0.82
N GLY A 104 12.25 -3.58 -0.91
CA GLY A 104 11.85 -4.94 -1.27
C GLY A 104 11.04 -5.61 -0.15
N LEU A 105 10.44 -6.74 -0.48
CA LEU A 105 9.69 -7.58 0.44
C LEU A 105 10.46 -8.88 0.70
N GLY A 106 10.43 -9.33 1.95
CA GLY A 106 10.93 -10.63 2.38
C GLY A 106 9.81 -11.65 2.53
N ASP A 107 10.05 -12.67 3.33
CA ASP A 107 9.07 -13.69 3.62
C ASP A 107 7.77 -13.10 4.16
N HIS A 108 6.67 -13.67 3.74
CA HIS A 108 5.31 -13.21 4.11
C HIS A 108 5.00 -11.74 3.78
N GLY A 109 5.65 -11.18 2.74
CA GLY A 109 5.37 -9.83 2.26
C GLY A 109 5.80 -8.70 3.21
N ILE A 110 6.68 -8.98 4.16
CA ILE A 110 7.16 -7.99 5.14
C ILE A 110 8.29 -7.16 4.51
N PRO A 111 8.26 -5.80 4.59
CA PRO A 111 9.33 -4.95 4.12
C PRO A 111 10.67 -5.28 4.78
N ILE A 112 11.71 -5.42 3.95
CA ILE A 112 13.06 -5.78 4.41
C ILE A 112 13.97 -4.56 4.52
N PRO A 113 14.85 -4.48 5.54
CA PRO A 113 15.87 -3.43 5.65
C PRO A 113 16.84 -3.50 4.47
N GLN A 114 17.20 -2.37 3.90
CA GLN A 114 18.12 -2.34 2.75
C GLN A 114 19.31 -1.43 2.95
N LEU A 115 19.19 -0.32 3.65
CA LEU A 115 20.15 0.76 3.58
C LEU A 115 20.31 1.50 4.90
N ALA A 116 21.54 1.96 5.14
CA ALA A 116 21.81 2.93 6.19
C ALA A 116 21.42 4.36 5.78
N HIS A 117 21.49 4.68 4.47
CA HIS A 117 21.24 6.03 3.95
C HIS A 117 20.70 5.98 2.52
N VAL A 118 19.82 6.92 2.18
CA VAL A 118 19.32 7.15 0.82
C VAL A 118 20.23 8.17 0.14
N ALA A 119 21.00 7.72 -0.86
CA ALA A 119 21.85 8.61 -1.66
C ALA A 119 21.02 9.42 -2.68
N PRO A 120 21.48 10.63 -3.09
CA PRO A 120 20.72 11.47 -4.06
C PRO A 120 20.37 10.75 -5.37
N GLY A 121 21.26 9.92 -5.90
CA GLY A 121 21.01 9.14 -7.12
C GLY A 121 19.88 8.12 -6.98
N MET A 122 19.57 7.68 -5.76
CA MET A 122 18.46 6.75 -5.51
C MET A 122 17.10 7.43 -5.67
N TRP A 123 16.98 8.71 -5.35
CA TRP A 123 15.77 9.49 -5.59
C TRP A 123 15.42 9.57 -7.09
N THR A 124 16.44 9.79 -7.92
CA THR A 124 16.25 9.82 -9.38
C THR A 124 15.80 8.45 -9.89
N ARG A 125 16.49 7.38 -9.48
CA ARG A 125 16.10 6.00 -9.86
C ARG A 125 14.71 5.64 -9.39
N ALA A 126 14.35 5.97 -8.14
CA ALA A 126 13.01 5.71 -7.61
C ALA A 126 11.93 6.40 -8.43
N ARG A 127 12.12 7.66 -8.81
CA ARG A 127 11.19 8.39 -9.69
C ARG A 127 11.07 7.76 -11.06
N ASP A 128 12.17 7.32 -11.66
CA ASP A 128 12.18 6.67 -12.97
C ASP A 128 11.49 5.30 -12.91
N THR A 129 11.74 4.52 -11.87
CA THR A 129 11.04 3.25 -11.62
C THR A 129 9.54 3.47 -11.43
N LEU A 130 9.14 4.48 -10.65
CA LEU A 130 7.72 4.80 -10.45
C LEU A 130 7.03 5.27 -11.74
N ARG A 131 7.73 5.95 -12.65
CA ARG A 131 7.18 6.28 -13.98
C ARG A 131 6.90 5.02 -14.79
N ARG A 132 7.84 4.07 -14.80
CA ARG A 132 7.65 2.76 -15.47
C ARG A 132 6.50 1.96 -14.83
N ILE A 133 6.34 2.01 -13.51
CA ILE A 133 5.17 1.44 -12.81
C ILE A 133 3.88 2.12 -13.25
N CYS A 134 3.89 3.44 -13.44
CA CYS A 134 2.71 4.16 -13.95
C CYS A 134 2.34 3.75 -15.37
N ASP A 135 3.33 3.52 -16.24
CA ASP A 135 3.08 3.05 -17.62
C ASP A 135 2.45 1.64 -17.57
N LEU A 136 3.01 0.72 -16.76
CA LEU A 136 2.44 -0.60 -16.56
C LEU A 136 1.01 -0.53 -15.98
N ALA A 137 0.75 0.37 -15.05
CA ALA A 137 -0.55 0.57 -14.44
C ALA A 137 -1.59 1.12 -15.44
N GLU A 138 -1.19 2.06 -16.28
CA GLU A 138 -2.04 2.64 -17.33
C GLU A 138 -2.47 1.59 -18.35
N ASP A 139 -1.53 0.76 -18.81
CA ASP A 139 -1.79 -0.33 -19.75
C ASP A 139 -2.75 -1.39 -19.21
N ASN A 140 -2.84 -1.51 -17.87
CA ASN A 140 -3.65 -2.52 -17.19
C ASN A 140 -4.88 -1.97 -16.46
N GLY A 141 -5.10 -0.66 -16.46
CA GLY A 141 -6.25 -0.02 -15.82
C GLY A 141 -6.24 -0.11 -14.29
N VAL A 142 -5.05 -0.18 -13.67
CA VAL A 142 -4.88 -0.24 -12.21
C VAL A 142 -4.25 1.04 -11.67
N THR A 143 -4.28 1.21 -10.36
CA THR A 143 -3.62 2.30 -9.64
C THR A 143 -2.68 1.73 -8.60
N PHE A 144 -1.42 2.16 -8.62
CA PHE A 144 -0.49 1.88 -7.54
C PHE A 144 -0.55 2.96 -6.46
N THR A 145 -0.37 2.55 -5.22
CA THR A 145 -0.23 3.46 -4.09
C THR A 145 1.12 3.24 -3.41
N LEU A 146 1.86 4.31 -3.17
CA LEU A 146 3.13 4.23 -2.42
C LEU A 146 2.86 4.54 -0.94
N GLU A 147 3.23 3.61 -0.08
CA GLU A 147 2.98 3.69 1.36
C GLU A 147 4.17 4.24 2.13
N ASN A 148 3.89 5.14 3.06
CA ASN A 148 4.84 5.51 4.08
C ASN A 148 4.90 4.44 5.17
N LEU A 149 6.12 4.23 5.68
CA LEU A 149 6.43 3.35 6.80
C LEU A 149 7.01 4.18 7.97
N ASN A 150 7.70 3.53 8.89
CA ASN A 150 8.50 4.19 9.92
C ASN A 150 9.78 3.41 10.20
N LEU A 151 10.85 4.09 10.62
CA LEU A 151 12.16 3.48 10.86
C LEU A 151 12.24 2.67 12.15
N ARG A 152 11.29 2.79 13.05
CA ARG A 152 11.25 2.01 14.29
C ARG A 152 10.85 0.56 14.00
N ASP A 153 9.79 0.39 13.19
CA ASP A 153 9.27 -0.93 12.87
C ASP A 153 9.97 -1.52 11.62
N HIS A 154 10.42 -0.66 10.72
CA HIS A 154 11.07 -1.02 9.46
C HIS A 154 12.43 -0.32 9.31
N PRO A 155 13.43 -0.68 10.14
CA PRO A 155 14.73 -0.01 10.09
C PRO A 155 15.42 -0.22 8.74
N GLY A 156 16.00 0.85 8.19
CA GLY A 156 16.71 0.79 6.90
C GLY A 156 15.83 0.75 5.66
N CYS A 157 14.52 0.97 5.78
CA CYS A 157 13.65 1.18 4.63
C CYS A 157 13.91 2.56 4.01
N PRO A 158 14.23 2.66 2.70
CA PRO A 158 14.30 3.94 2.01
C PRO A 158 12.90 4.51 1.77
N PHE A 159 12.83 5.83 1.64
CA PHE A 159 11.59 6.56 1.34
C PHE A 159 10.43 6.19 2.27
N ASN A 160 10.71 6.18 3.57
CA ASN A 160 9.80 5.62 4.56
C ASN A 160 8.87 6.65 5.21
N SER A 161 9.14 7.94 5.11
CA SER A 161 8.32 8.98 5.72
C SER A 161 7.17 9.45 4.82
N ALA A 162 6.13 10.04 5.40
CA ALA A 162 5.07 10.70 4.64
C ALA A 162 5.64 11.83 3.76
N ALA A 163 6.68 12.53 4.25
CA ALA A 163 7.41 13.53 3.47
C ALA A 163 8.08 12.94 2.22
N ASP A 164 8.77 11.81 2.35
CA ASP A 164 9.45 11.14 1.24
C ASP A 164 8.46 10.66 0.18
N VAL A 165 7.39 10.02 0.63
CA VAL A 165 6.33 9.50 -0.24
C VAL A 165 5.64 10.64 -0.98
N LEU A 166 5.33 11.74 -0.29
CA LEU A 166 4.74 12.93 -0.89
C LEU A 166 5.65 13.53 -1.97
N ASP A 167 6.98 13.63 -1.70
CA ASP A 167 7.94 14.14 -2.70
C ASP A 167 7.98 13.24 -3.94
N LEU A 168 8.06 11.93 -3.78
CA LEU A 168 8.09 10.99 -4.89
C LEU A 168 6.81 11.05 -5.73
N VAL A 169 5.65 10.93 -5.09
CA VAL A 169 4.35 10.86 -5.78
C VAL A 169 4.03 12.19 -6.47
N SER A 170 4.25 13.32 -5.79
CA SER A 170 3.98 14.64 -6.36
C SER A 170 4.94 15.00 -7.50
N THR A 171 6.20 14.56 -7.43
CA THR A 171 7.18 14.78 -8.51
C THR A 171 6.90 13.90 -9.73
N VAL A 172 6.50 12.64 -9.53
CA VAL A 172 6.09 11.73 -10.64
C VAL A 172 4.81 12.25 -11.30
N ASN A 173 3.86 12.72 -10.51
CA ASN A 173 2.64 13.42 -10.92
C ASN A 173 1.85 12.68 -12.02
N ARG A 174 1.58 11.39 -11.81
CA ARG A 174 0.78 10.55 -12.70
C ARG A 174 -0.50 10.11 -12.00
N PRO A 175 -1.65 10.02 -12.67
CA PRO A 175 -2.91 9.58 -12.05
C PRO A 175 -2.87 8.12 -11.60
N GLN A 176 -2.00 7.30 -12.17
CA GLN A 176 -1.80 5.89 -11.83
C GLN A 176 -0.96 5.67 -10.56
N LEU A 177 -0.43 6.75 -9.96
CA LEU A 177 0.33 6.70 -8.70
C LEU A 177 -0.30 7.61 -7.66
N ARG A 178 -0.64 7.05 -6.50
CA ARG A 178 -1.23 7.74 -5.36
C ARG A 178 -0.45 7.42 -4.08
N ILE A 179 -0.87 7.99 -2.98
CA ILE A 179 -0.31 7.73 -1.65
C ILE A 179 -1.25 6.78 -0.90
N THR A 180 -0.71 5.74 -0.31
CA THR A 180 -1.27 5.13 0.89
C THR A 180 -0.69 5.88 2.08
N LEU A 181 -1.50 6.74 2.71
CA LEU A 181 -1.11 7.43 3.93
C LEU A 181 -1.45 6.55 5.13
N ASP A 182 -0.46 5.84 5.66
CA ASP A 182 -0.62 5.07 6.90
C ASP A 182 -0.38 5.98 8.11
N LEU A 183 -1.47 6.27 8.82
CA LEU A 183 -1.45 7.19 9.98
C LEU A 183 -0.74 6.58 11.19
N TYR A 184 -0.72 5.26 11.34
CA TYR A 184 0.06 4.59 12.38
C TYR A 184 1.55 4.83 12.17
N HIS A 185 2.04 4.62 10.95
CA HIS A 185 3.44 4.88 10.61
C HIS A 185 3.80 6.36 10.69
N THR A 186 2.93 7.24 10.21
CA THR A 186 3.11 8.70 10.32
C THR A 186 3.21 9.14 11.79
N GLN A 187 2.36 8.60 12.68
CA GLN A 187 2.39 8.96 14.10
C GLN A 187 3.72 8.58 14.78
N ILE A 188 4.28 7.42 14.42
CA ILE A 188 5.55 6.94 14.98
C ILE A 188 6.74 7.72 14.41
N GLY A 189 6.73 7.94 13.10
CA GLY A 189 7.89 8.52 12.40
C GLY A 189 7.96 10.04 12.49
N GLU A 190 6.85 10.73 12.34
CA GLU A 190 6.82 12.18 12.12
C GLU A 190 5.88 12.92 13.07
N GLY A 191 4.80 12.27 13.54
CA GLY A 191 3.73 12.93 14.29
C GLY A 191 2.90 13.89 13.44
N ASP A 192 2.18 14.82 14.07
CA ASP A 192 1.40 15.91 13.43
C ASP A 192 0.49 15.40 12.28
N LEU A 193 -0.36 14.41 12.59
CA LEU A 193 -1.20 13.71 11.61
C LEU A 193 -2.07 14.65 10.77
N ILE A 194 -2.61 15.70 11.38
CA ILE A 194 -3.50 16.66 10.68
C ILE A 194 -2.73 17.36 9.56
N ARG A 195 -1.53 17.83 9.83
CA ARG A 195 -0.66 18.45 8.82
C ARG A 195 -0.37 17.50 7.66
N TRP A 196 -0.06 16.22 7.96
CA TRP A 196 0.24 15.26 6.91
C TRP A 196 -0.99 14.87 6.09
N CYS A 197 -2.16 14.75 6.72
CA CYS A 197 -3.41 14.56 6.00
C CYS A 197 -3.68 15.72 5.03
N GLU A 198 -3.50 16.96 5.47
CA GLU A 198 -3.69 18.16 4.64
C GLU A 198 -2.68 18.23 3.49
N ALA A 199 -1.39 17.98 3.76
CA ALA A 199 -0.34 18.02 2.76
C ALA A 199 -0.48 16.95 1.69
N CYS A 200 -0.85 15.73 2.08
CA CYS A 200 -1.02 14.60 1.17
C CYS A 200 -2.37 14.58 0.46
N LEU A 201 -3.36 15.35 0.90
CA LEU A 201 -4.76 15.26 0.43
C LEU A 201 -4.93 15.21 -1.10
N PRO A 202 -4.22 16.00 -1.93
CA PRO A 202 -4.36 15.92 -3.38
C PRO A 202 -3.88 14.61 -4.01
N TRP A 203 -3.09 13.85 -3.27
CA TRP A 203 -2.36 12.67 -3.74
C TRP A 203 -2.84 11.37 -3.11
N ILE A 204 -3.69 11.43 -2.08
CA ILE A 204 -4.17 10.25 -1.35
C ILE A 204 -5.01 9.36 -2.28
N GLY A 205 -4.67 8.08 -2.32
CA GLY A 205 -5.47 7.01 -2.91
C GLY A 205 -6.08 6.12 -1.84
N GLU A 206 -5.42 6.03 -0.68
CA GLU A 206 -5.83 5.23 0.46
C GLU A 206 -5.34 5.86 1.76
N VAL A 207 -6.08 5.62 2.85
CA VAL A 207 -5.65 5.93 4.22
C VAL A 207 -5.71 4.65 5.03
N GLN A 208 -4.61 4.30 5.68
CA GLN A 208 -4.56 3.20 6.64
C GLN A 208 -4.55 3.76 8.06
N VAL A 209 -5.24 3.07 8.95
CA VAL A 209 -5.42 3.51 10.35
C VAL A 209 -5.25 2.34 11.29
N ALA A 210 -4.35 2.49 12.24
CA ALA A 210 -4.26 1.66 13.45
C ALA A 210 -3.85 2.54 14.61
N ASP A 211 -4.12 2.13 15.84
CA ASP A 211 -3.76 2.92 17.02
C ASP A 211 -2.31 2.68 17.45
N ASN A 212 -1.74 3.66 18.13
CA ASN A 212 -0.38 3.66 18.64
C ASN A 212 -0.38 3.98 20.14
N PRO A 213 0.30 3.16 20.98
CA PRO A 213 1.16 2.01 20.63
C PRO A 213 0.39 0.72 20.34
N GLY A 214 1.07 -0.24 19.70
CA GLY A 214 0.61 -1.64 19.60
C GLY A 214 -0.07 -2.03 18.29
N ARG A 215 -0.31 -1.07 17.38
CA ARG A 215 -0.98 -1.30 16.07
C ARG A 215 -2.33 -2.01 16.23
N CYS A 216 -3.07 -1.57 17.26
CA CYS A 216 -4.40 -2.09 17.60
C CYS A 216 -5.52 -1.35 16.84
N GLU A 217 -6.77 -1.71 17.15
CA GLU A 217 -7.93 -1.00 16.61
C GLU A 217 -7.98 0.45 17.10
N PRO A 218 -8.40 1.41 16.25
CA PRO A 218 -8.45 2.83 16.59
C PRO A 218 -9.33 3.11 17.82
N GLY A 219 -8.79 3.86 18.78
CA GLY A 219 -9.48 4.27 20.02
C GLY A 219 -9.22 3.36 21.22
N THR A 220 -8.19 2.51 21.17
CA THR A 220 -7.83 1.60 22.27
C THR A 220 -6.59 2.04 23.04
#